data_f51fee062c597e322c2c8562e45c96ab
#
_entry.id   f51fee062c597e322c2c8562e45c96ab
#
_cell.length_a   1.000
_cell.length_b   1.000
_cell.length_c   1.000
_cell.angle_alpha   90.00
_cell.angle_beta   90.00
_cell.angle_gamma   90.00
#
_symmetry.space_group_name_H-M   'P 1'
#
loop_
_entity.id
_entity.type
_entity.pdbx_description
1 polymer ?
#
loop_
_entity_poly.entity_id
_entity_poly.type
_entity_poly.pdbx_seq_one_letter_code
_entity_poly.pdbx_strand_id
1 'polypeptide(L)'
;MNPCAWDPVRDAAEAWAAAGRAAVVVTVVEHQGSVPRESGTRMLVAADAVVGTIGGGHLELQALERARQRLARGLAEPEAQRISLGPSLGQCCGGALVLRYTALAADPPTQWAGPRPRFTLHLFGAGHVGRAIVNLLAAVPCRVRWVDERESEFPAVALPPHIERVCADPVQAEVAAAAPGDAFLVLTHSHDLDLTITREILARGDFGFFGLIGSATKRAKFERRLAERGVAPELVARITCPIGLPGLRGKEPGVIAVAVVAQLLQVHQG
;
A
#
# COMPACT_ATOMS: atom_id res chain seq x y z
N MET A 1 -3.93 -14.47 -12.56
CA MET A 1 -2.69 -14.01 -11.88
C MET A 1 -3.10 -12.90 -10.95
N ASN A 2 -2.82 -13.02 -9.65
CA ASN A 2 -3.13 -11.98 -8.68
C ASN A 2 -2.17 -10.79 -8.93
N PRO A 3 -2.65 -9.59 -9.32
CA PRO A 3 -1.74 -8.45 -9.43
C PRO A 3 -1.17 -8.19 -8.05
N CYS A 4 0.16 -8.31 -7.92
CA CYS A 4 0.86 -8.01 -6.67
C CYS A 4 0.65 -6.56 -6.28
N ALA A 5 0.67 -6.30 -4.98
CA ALA A 5 0.87 -4.95 -4.49
C ALA A 5 2.13 -4.35 -5.16
N TRP A 6 2.11 -3.05 -5.42
CA TRP A 6 3.22 -2.35 -6.05
C TRP A 6 4.54 -2.57 -5.29
N ASP A 7 5.53 -3.09 -6.00
CA ASP A 7 6.88 -3.36 -5.50
C ASP A 7 7.89 -2.77 -6.49
N PRO A 8 8.39 -1.55 -6.24
CA PRO A 8 9.31 -0.87 -7.16
C PRO A 8 10.62 -1.63 -7.38
N VAL A 9 11.02 -2.47 -6.42
CA VAL A 9 12.23 -3.31 -6.58
C VAL A 9 11.97 -4.43 -7.58
N ARG A 10 10.79 -5.04 -7.50
CA ARG A 10 10.37 -6.10 -8.42
C ARG A 10 10.16 -5.54 -9.82
N ASP A 11 9.45 -4.42 -9.97
CA ASP A 11 9.19 -3.79 -11.27
C ASP A 11 10.51 -3.43 -11.97
N ALA A 12 11.46 -2.84 -11.21
CA ALA A 12 12.79 -2.55 -11.74
C ALA A 12 13.58 -3.82 -12.09
N ALA A 13 13.48 -4.86 -11.26
CA ALA A 13 14.16 -6.13 -11.52
C ALA A 13 13.63 -6.83 -12.78
N GLU A 14 12.32 -6.81 -13.00
CA GLU A 14 11.68 -7.34 -14.22
C GLU A 14 12.15 -6.56 -15.45
N ALA A 15 12.15 -5.23 -15.39
CA ALA A 15 12.63 -4.38 -16.49
C ALA A 15 14.13 -4.58 -16.76
N TRP A 16 14.97 -4.67 -15.72
CA TRP A 16 16.41 -4.87 -15.86
C TRP A 16 16.74 -6.27 -16.36
N ALA A 17 16.03 -7.31 -15.90
CA ALA A 17 16.19 -8.67 -16.40
C ALA A 17 15.81 -8.77 -17.88
N ALA A 18 14.69 -8.17 -18.29
CA ALA A 18 14.26 -8.12 -19.69
C ALA A 18 15.26 -7.40 -20.59
N ALA A 19 15.93 -6.36 -20.07
CA ALA A 19 16.97 -5.62 -20.76
C ALA A 19 18.37 -6.31 -20.73
N GLY A 20 18.50 -7.47 -20.09
CA GLY A 20 19.79 -8.15 -19.89
C GLY A 20 20.78 -7.35 -19.05
N ARG A 21 20.29 -6.41 -18.21
CA ARG A 21 21.13 -5.54 -17.40
C ARG A 21 21.72 -6.31 -16.22
N ALA A 22 23.04 -6.27 -16.08
CA ALA A 22 23.73 -6.89 -14.95
C ALA A 22 23.41 -6.15 -13.64
N ALA A 23 22.92 -6.88 -12.65
CA ALA A 23 22.60 -6.35 -11.32
C ALA A 23 22.77 -7.42 -10.23
N VAL A 24 22.95 -6.96 -8.99
CA VAL A 24 22.93 -7.78 -7.78
C VAL A 24 21.64 -7.51 -7.02
N VAL A 25 20.97 -8.57 -6.63
CA VAL A 25 19.89 -8.55 -5.64
C VAL A 25 20.51 -8.73 -4.26
N VAL A 26 20.38 -7.72 -3.40
CA VAL A 26 20.75 -7.78 -1.98
C VAL A 26 19.50 -8.07 -1.18
N THR A 27 19.45 -9.23 -0.53
CA THR A 27 18.25 -9.67 0.22
C THR A 27 18.61 -9.83 1.70
N VAL A 28 17.79 -9.27 2.58
CA VAL A 28 17.79 -9.62 4.01
C VAL A 28 17.17 -11.00 4.15
N VAL A 29 17.97 -12.04 4.40
CA VAL A 29 17.46 -13.42 4.50
C VAL A 29 17.11 -13.84 5.90
N GLU A 30 17.81 -13.30 6.89
CA GLU A 30 17.58 -13.57 8.32
C GLU A 30 17.78 -12.28 9.11
N HIS A 31 17.07 -12.14 10.22
CA HIS A 31 17.30 -11.08 11.19
C HIS A 31 17.03 -11.56 12.62
N GLN A 32 17.65 -10.90 13.58
CA GLN A 32 17.50 -11.15 15.01
C GLN A 32 17.55 -9.83 15.78
N GLY A 33 16.62 -9.64 16.69
CA GLY A 33 16.52 -8.40 17.47
C GLY A 33 16.00 -7.22 16.65
N SER A 34 16.32 -6.00 17.10
CA SER A 34 15.89 -4.78 16.41
C SER A 34 16.73 -4.53 15.17
N VAL A 35 16.09 -4.51 14.01
CA VAL A 35 16.73 -4.31 12.70
C VAL A 35 15.96 -3.24 11.90
N PRO A 36 16.63 -2.53 10.98
CA PRO A 36 15.98 -1.48 10.19
C PRO A 36 14.99 -2.02 9.15
N ARG A 37 15.18 -3.28 8.70
CA ARG A 37 14.29 -3.97 7.75
C ARG A 37 14.24 -5.45 8.05
N GLU A 38 13.08 -6.05 7.82
CA GLU A 38 12.78 -7.46 8.07
C GLU A 38 13.27 -8.38 6.95
N SER A 39 13.33 -9.68 7.24
CA SER A 39 13.63 -10.72 6.26
C SER A 39 12.68 -10.68 5.08
N GLY A 40 13.21 -10.90 3.88
CA GLY A 40 12.50 -10.76 2.61
C GLY A 40 12.67 -9.39 1.95
N THR A 41 13.16 -8.37 2.67
CA THR A 41 13.46 -7.04 2.08
C THR A 41 14.59 -7.18 1.05
N ARG A 42 14.43 -6.50 -0.09
CA ARG A 42 15.36 -6.50 -1.21
C ARG A 42 15.78 -5.10 -1.62
N MET A 43 17.00 -5.01 -2.10
CA MET A 43 17.57 -3.86 -2.78
C MET A 43 18.26 -4.34 -4.05
N LEU A 44 18.01 -3.68 -5.17
CA LEU A 44 18.57 -4.01 -6.47
C LEU A 44 19.69 -3.02 -6.79
N VAL A 45 20.89 -3.55 -7.11
CA VAL A 45 22.09 -2.75 -7.32
C VAL A 45 22.69 -3.04 -8.70
N ALA A 46 22.75 -2.03 -9.55
CA ALA A 46 23.55 -2.01 -10.77
C ALA A 46 24.80 -1.13 -10.59
N ALA A 47 25.66 -1.05 -11.58
CA ALA A 47 26.86 -0.21 -11.53
C ALA A 47 26.52 1.27 -11.30
N ASP A 48 25.47 1.76 -11.96
CA ASP A 48 25.06 3.15 -12.06
C ASP A 48 23.71 3.47 -11.37
N ALA A 49 23.03 2.45 -10.85
CA ALA A 49 21.68 2.63 -10.26
C ALA A 49 21.44 1.72 -9.05
N VAL A 50 20.53 2.18 -8.18
CA VAL A 50 20.05 1.44 -7.02
C VAL A 50 18.53 1.63 -6.92
N VAL A 51 17.80 0.56 -6.60
CA VAL A 51 16.36 0.59 -6.35
C VAL A 51 16.06 -0.17 -5.06
N GLY A 52 15.24 0.42 -4.20
CA GLY A 52 14.91 -0.13 -2.88
C GLY A 52 15.94 0.23 -1.81
N THR A 53 15.75 -0.29 -0.60
CA THR A 53 16.60 -0.04 0.56
C THR A 53 16.54 -1.21 1.54
N ILE A 54 17.67 -1.51 2.17
CA ILE A 54 17.79 -2.47 3.28
C ILE A 54 17.84 -1.80 4.65
N GLY A 55 17.53 -0.49 4.71
CA GLY A 55 17.42 0.26 5.96
C GLY A 55 18.28 1.51 6.05
N GLY A 56 19.06 1.82 5.02
CA GLY A 56 19.87 3.05 4.94
C GLY A 56 21.14 3.04 5.79
N GLY A 57 21.76 4.21 5.85
CA GLY A 57 22.96 4.44 6.65
C GLY A 57 24.18 3.63 6.25
N HIS A 58 25.07 3.39 7.22
CA HIS A 58 26.35 2.71 6.99
C HIS A 58 26.21 1.26 6.53
N LEU A 59 25.16 0.56 7.01
CA LEU A 59 24.82 -0.80 6.56
C LEU A 59 24.59 -0.85 5.06
N GLU A 60 23.77 0.06 4.55
CA GLU A 60 23.43 0.10 3.13
C GLU A 60 24.62 0.51 2.27
N LEU A 61 25.42 1.46 2.75
CA LEU A 61 26.64 1.87 2.06
C LEU A 61 27.62 0.69 1.86
N GLN A 62 27.89 -0.08 2.92
CA GLN A 62 28.73 -1.27 2.84
C GLN A 62 28.14 -2.33 1.90
N ALA A 63 26.82 -2.53 1.96
CA ALA A 63 26.15 -3.49 1.08
C ALA A 63 26.22 -3.06 -0.40
N LEU A 64 26.10 -1.75 -0.68
CA LEU A 64 26.25 -1.19 -2.03
C LEU A 64 27.66 -1.37 -2.57
N GLU A 65 28.69 -1.06 -1.79
CA GLU A 65 30.09 -1.23 -2.17
C GLU A 65 30.38 -2.70 -2.48
N ARG A 66 29.93 -3.62 -1.62
CA ARG A 66 30.11 -5.05 -1.83
C ARG A 66 29.38 -5.56 -3.06
N ALA A 67 28.14 -5.14 -3.29
CA ALA A 67 27.38 -5.50 -4.48
C ALA A 67 28.07 -5.02 -5.77
N ARG A 68 28.60 -3.78 -5.79
CA ARG A 68 29.33 -3.25 -6.94
C ARG A 68 30.69 -3.93 -7.16
N GLN A 69 31.41 -4.30 -6.10
CA GLN A 69 32.63 -5.09 -6.22
C GLN A 69 32.37 -6.46 -6.84
N ARG A 70 31.23 -7.09 -6.48
CA ARG A 70 30.82 -8.36 -7.06
C ARG A 70 30.47 -8.22 -8.56
N LEU A 71 29.75 -7.16 -8.92
CA LEU A 71 29.48 -6.84 -10.33
C LEU A 71 30.77 -6.70 -11.14
N ALA A 72 31.77 -5.98 -10.62
CA ALA A 72 33.04 -5.76 -11.28
C ALA A 72 33.87 -7.06 -11.43
N ARG A 73 33.70 -8.04 -10.54
CA ARG A 73 34.38 -9.33 -10.55
C ARG A 73 33.66 -10.43 -11.35
N GLY A 74 32.50 -10.13 -11.96
CA GLY A 74 31.76 -11.08 -12.81
C GLY A 74 30.85 -12.02 -12.03
N LEU A 75 30.13 -11.55 -11.04
CA LEU A 75 28.97 -12.22 -10.39
C LEU A 75 29.15 -13.74 -10.20
N ALA A 76 30.10 -14.12 -9.37
CA ALA A 76 30.28 -15.52 -8.94
C ALA A 76 29.06 -16.00 -8.10
N GLU A 77 29.13 -17.23 -7.60
CA GLU A 77 28.14 -17.89 -6.75
C GLU A 77 27.50 -16.93 -5.69
N PRO A 78 26.25 -17.18 -5.26
CA PRO A 78 25.59 -16.43 -4.20
C PRO A 78 26.47 -16.36 -2.95
N GLU A 79 26.50 -15.19 -2.31
CA GLU A 79 27.28 -14.96 -1.10
C GLU A 79 26.36 -14.50 0.03
N ALA A 80 26.54 -15.05 1.24
CA ALA A 80 25.85 -14.61 2.44
C ALA A 80 26.85 -13.94 3.40
N GLN A 81 26.41 -12.82 4.00
CA GLN A 81 27.18 -12.07 4.98
C GLN A 81 26.34 -11.82 6.24
N ARG A 82 26.81 -12.32 7.38
CA ARG A 82 26.22 -11.94 8.69
C ARG A 82 26.79 -10.59 9.13
N ILE A 83 25.92 -9.70 9.56
CA ILE A 83 26.27 -8.35 10.02
C ILE A 83 25.61 -8.14 11.39
N SER A 84 26.43 -7.83 12.39
CA SER A 84 25.95 -7.41 13.70
C SER A 84 25.79 -5.89 13.71
N LEU A 85 24.58 -5.43 14.04
CA LEU A 85 24.26 -4.02 14.14
C LEU A 85 24.66 -3.55 15.53
N GLY A 86 25.58 -2.59 15.60
CA GLY A 86 26.08 -2.12 16.87
C GLY A 86 26.81 -0.77 16.72
N PRO A 87 27.40 -0.26 17.82
CA PRO A 87 28.10 1.03 17.83
C PRO A 87 29.20 1.17 16.78
N SER A 88 29.81 0.05 16.37
CA SER A 88 30.82 0.03 15.28
C SER A 88 30.27 0.43 13.91
N LEU A 89 28.96 0.32 13.71
CA LEU A 89 28.27 0.78 12.49
C LEU A 89 27.53 2.11 12.69
N GLY A 90 27.73 2.78 13.82
CA GLY A 90 27.02 4.03 14.14
C GLY A 90 25.50 3.87 14.27
N GLN A 91 25.03 2.64 14.57
CA GLN A 91 23.61 2.34 14.69
C GLN A 91 23.20 2.05 16.13
N CYS A 92 22.06 2.56 16.54
CA CYS A 92 21.47 2.33 17.85
C CYS A 92 20.80 0.95 17.99
N CYS A 93 20.71 0.20 16.88
CA CYS A 93 20.06 -1.11 16.82
C CYS A 93 21.03 -2.18 17.32
N GLY A 94 20.61 -2.97 18.33
CA GLY A 94 21.42 -4.07 18.89
C GLY A 94 21.17 -5.43 18.23
N GLY A 95 20.59 -5.47 17.01
CA GLY A 95 20.25 -6.69 16.28
C GLY A 95 21.36 -7.22 15.39
N ALA A 96 21.08 -8.31 14.70
CA ALA A 96 21.92 -8.86 13.65
C ALA A 96 21.06 -9.25 12.44
N LEU A 97 21.65 -9.21 11.24
CA LEU A 97 21.01 -9.66 10.02
C LEU A 97 21.98 -10.40 9.12
N VAL A 98 21.43 -11.19 8.20
CA VAL A 98 22.19 -11.87 7.14
C VAL A 98 21.75 -11.28 5.82
N LEU A 99 22.70 -10.70 5.08
CA LEU A 99 22.51 -10.25 3.71
C LEU A 99 22.97 -11.33 2.75
N ARG A 100 22.16 -11.64 1.74
CA ARG A 100 22.53 -12.48 0.60
C ARG A 100 22.65 -11.62 -0.65
N TYR A 101 23.75 -11.82 -1.37
CA TYR A 101 24.08 -11.15 -2.62
C TYR A 101 23.98 -12.17 -3.75
N THR A 102 23.02 -11.99 -4.66
CA THR A 102 22.77 -12.93 -5.76
C THR A 102 22.71 -12.15 -7.07
N ALA A 103 23.23 -12.73 -8.16
CA ALA A 103 23.02 -12.14 -9.48
C ALA A 103 21.53 -12.10 -9.82
N LEU A 104 21.04 -11.01 -10.43
CA LEU A 104 19.63 -10.89 -10.83
C LEU A 104 19.21 -12.04 -11.75
N ALA A 105 20.11 -12.50 -12.63
CA ALA A 105 19.85 -13.64 -13.53
C ALA A 105 19.67 -14.98 -12.78
N ALA A 106 20.27 -15.13 -11.58
CA ALA A 106 20.16 -16.31 -10.74
C ALA A 106 19.06 -16.23 -9.67
N ASP A 107 18.50 -15.03 -9.44
CA ASP A 107 17.37 -14.78 -8.53
C ASP A 107 16.30 -13.94 -9.27
N PRO A 108 15.60 -14.53 -10.26
CA PRO A 108 14.67 -13.80 -11.08
C PRO A 108 13.43 -13.35 -10.27
N PRO A 109 12.90 -12.14 -10.54
CA PRO A 109 11.79 -11.56 -9.79
C PRO A 109 10.50 -12.38 -9.85
N THR A 110 10.37 -13.27 -10.84
CA THR A 110 9.24 -14.21 -10.94
C THR A 110 9.17 -15.20 -9.78
N GLN A 111 10.29 -15.47 -9.10
CA GLN A 111 10.39 -16.36 -7.95
C GLN A 111 10.23 -15.62 -6.61
N TRP A 112 10.18 -14.29 -6.61
CA TRP A 112 10.02 -13.54 -5.38
C TRP A 112 8.57 -13.63 -4.87
N ALA A 113 8.41 -13.92 -3.60
CA ALA A 113 7.14 -13.67 -2.94
C ALA A 113 6.89 -12.16 -3.00
N GLY A 114 5.87 -11.74 -3.72
CA GLY A 114 5.48 -10.33 -3.73
C GLY A 114 4.99 -9.90 -2.34
N PRO A 115 5.13 -8.61 -1.98
CA PRO A 115 4.55 -8.12 -0.74
C PRO A 115 3.05 -8.37 -0.77
N ARG A 116 2.52 -8.94 0.32
CA ARG A 116 1.07 -9.07 0.47
C ARG A 116 0.48 -7.68 0.65
N PRO A 117 -0.61 -7.34 -0.07
CA PRO A 117 -1.29 -6.09 0.19
C PRO A 117 -1.79 -6.10 1.64
N ARG A 118 -1.58 -5.00 2.35
CA ARG A 118 -2.09 -4.84 3.73
C ARG A 118 -3.61 -4.87 3.77
N PHE A 119 -4.24 -4.34 2.73
CA PHE A 119 -5.70 -4.31 2.54
C PHE A 119 -6.04 -4.13 1.06
N THR A 120 -7.26 -4.47 0.72
CA THR A 120 -7.92 -4.04 -0.52
C THR A 120 -8.93 -2.96 -0.18
N LEU A 121 -8.90 -1.84 -0.89
CA LEU A 121 -9.76 -0.68 -0.68
C LEU A 121 -10.64 -0.44 -1.91
N HIS A 122 -11.94 -0.35 -1.69
CA HIS A 122 -12.92 0.18 -2.65
C HIS A 122 -13.20 1.64 -2.29
N LEU A 123 -12.65 2.57 -3.09
CA LEU A 123 -12.73 4.01 -2.86
C LEU A 123 -13.73 4.63 -3.83
N PHE A 124 -14.87 5.07 -3.33
CA PHE A 124 -15.92 5.73 -4.10
C PHE A 124 -15.79 7.24 -4.00
N GLY A 125 -15.45 7.86 -5.13
CA GLY A 125 -15.28 9.30 -5.30
C GLY A 125 -13.89 9.72 -5.76
N ALA A 126 -13.82 10.40 -6.92
CA ALA A 126 -12.58 10.91 -7.53
C ALA A 126 -12.39 12.42 -7.37
N GLY A 127 -13.12 13.04 -6.45
CA GLY A 127 -12.94 14.45 -6.09
C GLY A 127 -11.61 14.73 -5.38
N HIS A 128 -11.42 15.95 -4.89
CA HIS A 128 -10.16 16.41 -4.29
C HIS A 128 -9.62 15.52 -3.17
N VAL A 129 -10.48 15.05 -2.27
CA VAL A 129 -10.06 14.16 -1.15
C VAL A 129 -9.69 12.78 -1.67
N GLY A 130 -10.48 12.21 -2.61
CA GLY A 130 -10.17 10.92 -3.23
C GLY A 130 -8.82 10.94 -3.93
N ARG A 131 -8.53 11.97 -4.72
CA ARG A 131 -7.23 12.16 -5.37
C ARG A 131 -6.08 12.26 -4.36
N ALA A 132 -6.27 13.01 -3.27
CA ALA A 132 -5.25 13.14 -2.24
C ALA A 132 -4.98 11.81 -1.51
N ILE A 133 -6.02 11.01 -1.24
CA ILE A 133 -5.89 9.66 -0.66
C ILE A 133 -5.13 8.74 -1.62
N VAL A 134 -5.52 8.69 -2.90
CA VAL A 134 -4.87 7.85 -3.92
C VAL A 134 -3.40 8.20 -4.08
N ASN A 135 -3.05 9.49 -4.07
CA ASN A 135 -1.65 9.93 -4.15
C ASN A 135 -0.81 9.39 -2.98
N LEU A 136 -1.34 9.35 -1.76
CA LEU A 136 -0.64 8.75 -0.61
C LEU A 136 -0.57 7.23 -0.71
N LEU A 137 -1.65 6.59 -1.15
CA LEU A 137 -1.72 5.14 -1.31
C LEU A 137 -0.82 4.62 -2.43
N ALA A 138 -0.40 5.47 -3.37
CA ALA A 138 0.57 5.12 -4.40
C ALA A 138 1.90 4.59 -3.84
N ALA A 139 2.27 4.97 -2.61
CA ALA A 139 3.47 4.51 -1.92
C ALA A 139 3.21 3.42 -0.86
N VAL A 140 1.97 2.93 -0.73
CA VAL A 140 1.56 1.95 0.29
C VAL A 140 1.29 0.60 -0.36
N PRO A 141 1.79 -0.53 0.21
CA PRO A 141 1.45 -1.87 -0.26
C PRO A 141 -0.03 -2.21 0.00
N CYS A 142 -0.90 -1.85 -0.92
CA CYS A 142 -2.35 -2.10 -0.85
C CYS A 142 -2.89 -2.31 -2.26
N ARG A 143 -4.15 -2.66 -2.38
CA ARG A 143 -4.91 -2.63 -3.65
C ARG A 143 -6.00 -1.60 -3.54
N VAL A 144 -6.21 -0.85 -4.60
CA VAL A 144 -7.25 0.19 -4.64
C VAL A 144 -8.08 0.01 -5.91
N ARG A 145 -9.40 -0.17 -5.75
CA ARG A 145 -10.38 0.04 -6.80
C ARG A 145 -10.98 1.43 -6.58
N TRP A 146 -10.61 2.35 -7.46
CA TRP A 146 -11.01 3.76 -7.37
C TRP A 146 -12.15 4.04 -8.31
N VAL A 147 -13.35 4.22 -7.76
CA VAL A 147 -14.62 4.24 -8.47
C VAL A 147 -15.22 5.66 -8.49
N ASP A 148 -15.61 6.14 -9.67
CA ASP A 148 -16.44 7.36 -9.85
C ASP A 148 -17.23 7.21 -11.16
N GLU A 149 -18.40 7.83 -11.23
CA GLU A 149 -19.20 7.85 -12.45
C GLU A 149 -18.70 8.85 -13.50
N ARG A 150 -17.85 9.79 -13.09
CA ARG A 150 -17.35 10.89 -13.91
C ARG A 150 -15.92 10.64 -14.35
N GLU A 151 -15.71 10.20 -15.58
CA GLU A 151 -14.38 9.93 -16.15
C GLU A 151 -13.45 11.15 -16.03
N SER A 152 -13.98 12.36 -16.20
CA SER A 152 -13.20 13.61 -16.13
C SER A 152 -12.61 13.92 -14.76
N GLU A 153 -13.07 13.26 -13.69
CA GLU A 153 -12.54 13.44 -12.33
C GLU A 153 -11.26 12.63 -12.09
N PHE A 154 -10.99 11.64 -12.92
CA PHE A 154 -9.74 10.89 -12.78
C PHE A 154 -8.56 11.70 -13.38
N PRO A 155 -7.38 11.67 -12.74
CA PRO A 155 -6.20 12.32 -13.31
C PRO A 155 -5.74 11.61 -14.59
N ALA A 156 -5.23 12.38 -15.55
CA ALA A 156 -4.71 11.84 -16.80
C ALA A 156 -3.36 11.09 -16.64
N VAL A 157 -2.71 11.20 -15.47
CA VAL A 157 -1.42 10.55 -15.20
C VAL A 157 -1.57 9.05 -15.01
N ALA A 158 -0.54 8.30 -15.39
CA ALA A 158 -0.46 6.87 -15.10
C ALA A 158 -0.42 6.62 -13.59
N LEU A 159 -1.23 5.67 -13.13
CA LEU A 159 -1.24 5.23 -11.75
C LEU A 159 -0.40 3.95 -11.58
N PRO A 160 0.13 3.69 -10.38
CA PRO A 160 0.76 2.40 -10.09
C PRO A 160 -0.18 1.22 -10.34
N PRO A 161 0.33 0.04 -10.75
CA PRO A 161 -0.50 -1.11 -11.16
C PRO A 161 -1.49 -1.62 -10.09
N HIS A 162 -1.24 -1.34 -8.82
CA HIS A 162 -2.10 -1.73 -7.71
C HIS A 162 -3.30 -0.79 -7.49
N ILE A 163 -3.40 0.28 -8.27
CA ILE A 163 -4.51 1.24 -8.24
C ILE A 163 -5.25 1.18 -9.58
N GLU A 164 -6.44 0.59 -9.55
CA GLU A 164 -7.33 0.47 -10.70
C GLU A 164 -8.34 1.62 -10.72
N ARG A 165 -8.44 2.33 -11.83
CA ARG A 165 -9.54 3.30 -12.07
C ARG A 165 -10.74 2.56 -12.63
N VAL A 166 -11.92 2.82 -12.06
CA VAL A 166 -13.18 2.22 -12.47
C VAL A 166 -14.19 3.33 -12.69
N CYS A 167 -14.44 3.68 -13.96
CA CYS A 167 -15.55 4.56 -14.32
C CYS A 167 -16.78 3.69 -14.53
N ALA A 168 -17.79 3.83 -13.68
CA ALA A 168 -18.99 2.99 -13.71
C ALA A 168 -20.25 3.82 -13.39
N ASP A 169 -21.32 3.48 -14.05
CA ASP A 169 -22.68 3.97 -13.77
C ASP A 169 -23.68 2.79 -13.94
N PRO A 170 -24.31 2.36 -12.85
CA PRO A 170 -24.31 2.93 -11.51
C PRO A 170 -23.12 2.47 -10.65
N VAL A 171 -22.45 3.39 -9.96
CA VAL A 171 -21.25 3.12 -9.15
C VAL A 171 -21.49 2.14 -7.99
N GLN A 172 -22.69 2.09 -7.42
CA GLN A 172 -23.03 1.17 -6.32
C GLN A 172 -22.97 -0.31 -6.75
N ALA A 173 -23.05 -0.61 -8.05
CA ALA A 173 -22.89 -1.97 -8.55
C ALA A 173 -21.48 -2.53 -8.28
N GLU A 174 -20.49 -1.66 -8.20
CA GLU A 174 -19.10 -2.03 -7.92
C GLU A 174 -18.87 -2.54 -6.49
N VAL A 175 -19.83 -2.35 -5.58
CA VAL A 175 -19.79 -2.96 -4.23
C VAL A 175 -19.77 -4.48 -4.30
N ALA A 176 -20.43 -5.07 -5.31
CA ALA A 176 -20.49 -6.51 -5.52
C ALA A 176 -19.11 -7.14 -5.86
N ALA A 177 -18.18 -6.35 -6.42
CA ALA A 177 -16.84 -6.82 -6.79
C ALA A 177 -15.90 -7.03 -5.60
N ALA A 178 -16.28 -6.57 -4.39
CA ALA A 178 -15.45 -6.68 -3.20
C ALA A 178 -15.41 -8.11 -2.67
N ALA A 179 -14.26 -8.50 -2.11
CA ALA A 179 -14.12 -9.72 -1.34
C ALA A 179 -14.51 -9.51 0.14
N PRO A 180 -14.89 -10.58 0.86
CA PRO A 180 -15.08 -10.51 2.30
C PRO A 180 -13.83 -9.97 3.01
N GLY A 181 -14.02 -9.01 3.92
CA GLY A 181 -12.92 -8.35 4.64
C GLY A 181 -12.32 -7.13 3.95
N ASP A 182 -12.70 -6.81 2.72
CA ASP A 182 -12.25 -5.60 2.05
C ASP A 182 -12.69 -4.32 2.78
N ALA A 183 -11.93 -3.25 2.57
CA ALA A 183 -12.21 -1.94 3.09
C ALA A 183 -13.00 -1.09 2.10
N PHE A 184 -13.87 -0.23 2.62
CA PHE A 184 -14.65 0.73 1.83
C PHE A 184 -14.44 2.15 2.33
N LEU A 185 -14.28 3.09 1.39
CA LEU A 185 -14.36 4.53 1.64
C LEU A 185 -15.37 5.15 0.69
N VAL A 186 -16.35 5.85 1.25
CA VAL A 186 -17.39 6.55 0.49
C VAL A 186 -17.26 8.05 0.71
N LEU A 187 -16.93 8.76 -0.36
CA LEU A 187 -16.67 10.20 -0.38
C LEU A 187 -17.05 10.83 -1.74
N THR A 188 -18.24 10.50 -2.21
CA THR A 188 -18.73 11.02 -3.49
C THR A 188 -19.16 12.48 -3.39
N HIS A 189 -19.52 13.07 -4.51
CA HIS A 189 -20.02 14.44 -4.59
C HIS A 189 -21.48 14.60 -4.14
N SER A 190 -22.21 13.49 -3.95
CA SER A 190 -23.64 13.49 -3.65
C SER A 190 -23.95 12.71 -2.38
N HIS A 191 -24.71 13.34 -1.48
CA HIS A 191 -25.17 12.68 -0.24
C HIS A 191 -26.14 11.51 -0.50
N ASP A 192 -26.95 11.59 -1.56
CA ASP A 192 -27.89 10.50 -1.89
C ASP A 192 -27.17 9.33 -2.51
N LEU A 193 -26.14 9.59 -3.33
CA LEU A 193 -25.26 8.56 -3.85
C LEU A 193 -24.47 7.89 -2.73
N ASP A 194 -23.89 8.67 -1.80
CA ASP A 194 -23.23 8.14 -0.60
C ASP A 194 -24.18 7.21 0.19
N LEU A 195 -25.46 7.57 0.34
CA LEU A 195 -26.44 6.74 1.06
C LEU A 195 -26.75 5.46 0.29
N THR A 196 -26.86 5.52 -1.04
CA THR A 196 -27.12 4.35 -1.88
C THR A 196 -25.97 3.36 -1.79
N ILE A 197 -24.73 3.81 -1.95
CA ILE A 197 -23.53 2.97 -1.79
C ILE A 197 -23.45 2.40 -0.37
N THR A 198 -23.71 3.24 0.66
CA THR A 198 -23.73 2.81 2.06
C THR A 198 -24.69 1.63 2.27
N ARG A 199 -25.89 1.67 1.70
CA ARG A 199 -26.87 0.58 1.83
C ARG A 199 -26.38 -0.73 1.22
N GLU A 200 -25.78 -0.67 0.04
CA GLU A 200 -25.22 -1.87 -0.62
C GLU A 200 -24.08 -2.48 0.22
N ILE A 201 -23.18 -1.64 0.78
CA ILE A 201 -22.10 -2.12 1.67
C ILE A 201 -22.66 -2.76 2.94
N LEU A 202 -23.66 -2.13 3.58
CA LEU A 202 -24.29 -2.68 4.78
C LEU A 202 -25.10 -3.94 4.51
N ALA A 203 -25.73 -4.04 3.33
CA ALA A 203 -26.45 -5.25 2.94
C ALA A 203 -25.52 -6.47 2.78
N ARG A 204 -24.28 -6.25 2.37
CA ARG A 204 -23.23 -7.30 2.38
C ARG A 204 -22.85 -7.69 3.80
N GLY A 205 -22.57 -6.72 4.66
CA GLY A 205 -22.20 -6.92 6.06
C GLY A 205 -20.82 -7.56 6.33
N ASP A 206 -20.11 -8.00 5.29
CA ASP A 206 -18.86 -8.76 5.34
C ASP A 206 -17.58 -7.91 5.17
N PHE A 207 -17.70 -6.58 5.24
CA PHE A 207 -16.57 -5.65 5.13
C PHE A 207 -15.67 -5.67 6.37
N GLY A 208 -14.35 -5.48 6.16
CA GLY A 208 -13.36 -5.32 7.24
C GLY A 208 -13.37 -3.92 7.83
N PHE A 209 -13.51 -2.90 6.98
CA PHE A 209 -13.61 -1.49 7.37
C PHE A 209 -14.58 -0.74 6.47
N PHE A 210 -15.38 0.17 7.05
CA PHE A 210 -16.22 1.06 6.26
C PHE A 210 -16.16 2.49 6.79
N GLY A 211 -15.61 3.39 5.98
CA GLY A 211 -15.48 4.82 6.24
C GLY A 211 -16.37 5.66 5.35
N LEU A 212 -17.09 6.62 5.94
CA LEU A 212 -17.95 7.57 5.24
C LEU A 212 -17.47 9.00 5.52
N ILE A 213 -17.20 9.78 4.46
CA ILE A 213 -16.88 11.19 4.63
C ILE A 213 -18.10 11.96 5.13
N GLY A 214 -17.91 12.77 6.15
CA GLY A 214 -18.99 13.59 6.68
C GLY A 214 -18.70 14.12 8.07
N SER A 215 -19.63 14.97 8.55
CA SER A 215 -19.66 15.45 9.90
C SER A 215 -20.52 14.55 10.81
N ALA A 216 -20.45 14.74 12.12
CA ALA A 216 -21.35 14.10 13.06
C ALA A 216 -22.85 14.33 12.70
N THR A 217 -23.17 15.51 12.16
CA THR A 217 -24.52 15.81 11.66
C THR A 217 -24.92 14.94 10.48
N LYS A 218 -24.01 14.73 9.52
CA LYS A 218 -24.27 13.82 8.38
C LYS A 218 -24.46 12.39 8.88
N ARG A 219 -23.60 11.93 9.81
CA ARG A 219 -23.72 10.63 10.45
C ARG A 219 -25.11 10.41 11.05
N ALA A 220 -25.57 11.31 11.91
CA ALA A 220 -26.88 11.20 12.56
C ALA A 220 -28.05 11.15 11.55
N LYS A 221 -27.96 11.94 10.46
CA LYS A 221 -28.95 11.86 9.36
C LYS A 221 -28.95 10.51 8.66
N PHE A 222 -27.76 9.96 8.42
CA PHE A 222 -27.62 8.64 7.76
C PHE A 222 -28.12 7.52 8.67
N GLU A 223 -27.77 7.52 9.93
CA GLU A 223 -28.25 6.54 10.93
C GLU A 223 -29.78 6.49 10.95
N ARG A 224 -30.45 7.67 11.00
CA ARG A 224 -31.91 7.74 10.96
C ARG A 224 -32.47 7.18 9.66
N ARG A 225 -31.95 7.60 8.48
CA ARG A 225 -32.44 7.15 7.17
C ARG A 225 -32.20 5.65 6.93
N LEU A 226 -31.16 5.07 7.51
CA LEU A 226 -30.86 3.63 7.46
C LEU A 226 -31.80 2.85 8.37
N ALA A 227 -32.04 3.34 9.59
CA ALA A 227 -33.00 2.74 10.52
C ALA A 227 -34.43 2.72 9.95
N GLU A 228 -34.89 3.85 9.34
CA GLU A 228 -36.18 3.95 8.65
C GLU A 228 -36.35 2.92 7.52
N ARG A 229 -35.22 2.36 7.02
CA ARG A 229 -35.17 1.32 5.98
C ARG A 229 -34.89 -0.08 6.51
N GLY A 230 -34.95 -0.26 7.82
CA GLY A 230 -34.79 -1.56 8.47
C GLY A 230 -33.35 -2.09 8.50
N VAL A 231 -32.34 -1.25 8.33
CA VAL A 231 -30.94 -1.69 8.50
C VAL A 231 -30.66 -1.92 9.98
N ALA A 232 -30.07 -3.07 10.30
CA ALA A 232 -29.76 -3.47 11.66
C ALA A 232 -28.83 -2.47 12.35
N PRO A 233 -29.13 -2.02 13.60
CA PRO A 233 -28.31 -1.05 14.31
C PRO A 233 -26.85 -1.45 14.48
N GLU A 234 -26.60 -2.75 14.62
CA GLU A 234 -25.24 -3.32 14.76
C GLU A 234 -24.39 -3.08 13.51
N LEU A 235 -24.97 -3.15 12.31
CA LEU A 235 -24.32 -2.84 11.06
C LEU A 235 -24.06 -1.33 10.93
N VAL A 236 -25.04 -0.52 11.29
CA VAL A 236 -24.92 0.95 11.28
C VAL A 236 -23.81 1.42 12.24
N ALA A 237 -23.66 0.77 13.39
CA ALA A 237 -22.61 1.08 14.37
C ALA A 237 -21.19 0.84 13.81
N ARG A 238 -21.03 -0.05 12.82
CA ARG A 238 -19.74 -0.34 12.18
C ARG A 238 -19.29 0.77 11.21
N ILE A 239 -20.13 1.73 10.88
CA ILE A 239 -19.75 2.85 10.00
C ILE A 239 -18.80 3.79 10.76
N THR A 240 -17.62 4.04 10.21
CA THR A 240 -16.73 5.10 10.70
C THR A 240 -17.08 6.42 10.00
N CYS A 241 -17.67 7.35 10.73
CA CYS A 241 -18.01 8.70 10.25
C CYS A 241 -18.00 9.68 11.42
N PRO A 242 -17.20 10.75 11.36
CA PRO A 242 -16.24 11.13 10.31
C PRO A 242 -15.10 10.12 10.13
N ILE A 243 -14.58 10.05 8.90
CA ILE A 243 -13.35 9.30 8.61
C ILE A 243 -12.10 10.07 9.07
N GLY A 244 -11.02 9.33 9.30
CA GLY A 244 -9.72 9.84 9.69
C GLY A 244 -9.41 9.64 11.17
N LEU A 245 -8.12 9.66 11.51
CA LEU A 245 -7.67 9.53 12.89
C LEU A 245 -8.20 10.68 13.75
N PRO A 246 -8.76 10.41 14.93
CA PRO A 246 -9.17 11.43 15.87
C PRO A 246 -8.00 12.34 16.27
N GLY A 247 -8.28 13.65 16.42
CA GLY A 247 -7.29 14.63 16.86
C GLY A 247 -6.57 15.38 15.73
N LEU A 248 -6.52 14.83 14.51
CA LEU A 248 -6.05 15.58 13.34
C LEU A 248 -7.18 16.54 12.88
N ARG A 249 -6.88 17.83 12.90
CA ARG A 249 -7.84 18.88 12.51
C ARG A 249 -7.40 19.53 11.20
N GLY A 250 -8.35 19.77 10.31
CA GLY A 250 -8.17 20.43 9.03
C GLY A 250 -9.28 20.04 8.08
N LYS A 251 -9.54 20.88 7.09
CA LYS A 251 -10.53 20.63 6.02
C LYS A 251 -9.87 20.51 4.65
N GLU A 252 -8.57 20.75 4.61
CA GLU A 252 -7.77 20.65 3.41
C GLU A 252 -7.72 19.19 2.96
N PRO A 253 -7.92 18.90 1.66
CA PRO A 253 -7.93 17.54 1.14
C PRO A 253 -6.71 16.71 1.53
N GLY A 254 -5.52 17.32 1.56
CA GLY A 254 -4.27 16.65 1.97
C GLY A 254 -4.27 16.26 3.46
N VAL A 255 -4.79 17.12 4.36
CA VAL A 255 -4.86 16.82 5.80
C VAL A 255 -5.85 15.70 6.07
N ILE A 256 -7.02 15.75 5.40
CA ILE A 256 -8.01 14.67 5.50
C ILE A 256 -7.40 13.36 4.98
N ALA A 257 -6.70 13.38 3.84
CA ALA A 257 -6.09 12.21 3.25
C ALA A 257 -5.06 11.55 4.19
N VAL A 258 -4.18 12.34 4.82
CA VAL A 258 -3.22 11.84 5.82
C VAL A 258 -3.93 11.16 6.98
N ALA A 259 -4.98 11.79 7.54
CA ALA A 259 -5.75 11.22 8.64
C ALA A 259 -6.43 9.89 8.26
N VAL A 260 -7.00 9.83 7.05
CA VAL A 260 -7.69 8.64 6.53
C VAL A 260 -6.72 7.50 6.23
N VAL A 261 -5.61 7.78 5.55
CA VAL A 261 -4.60 6.74 5.24
C VAL A 261 -3.96 6.20 6.52
N ALA A 262 -3.66 7.05 7.49
CA ALA A 262 -3.16 6.63 8.79
C ALA A 262 -4.18 5.74 9.53
N GLN A 263 -5.47 6.06 9.48
CA GLN A 263 -6.54 5.22 10.06
C GLN A 263 -6.63 3.86 9.37
N LEU A 264 -6.59 3.82 8.03
CA LEU A 264 -6.57 2.56 7.26
C LEU A 264 -5.40 1.68 7.66
N LEU A 265 -4.20 2.25 7.77
CA LEU A 265 -3.00 1.53 8.19
C LEU A 265 -3.09 1.04 9.63
N GLN A 266 -3.72 1.79 10.53
CA GLN A 266 -3.94 1.39 11.92
C GLN A 266 -4.90 0.22 12.04
N VAL A 267 -6.01 0.23 11.27
CA VAL A 267 -7.01 -0.85 11.29
C VAL A 267 -6.48 -2.15 10.68
N HIS A 268 -5.58 -2.05 9.70
CA HIS A 268 -5.00 -3.19 8.99
C HIS A 268 -3.55 -3.46 9.40
N GLN A 269 -3.23 -3.29 10.68
CA GLN A 269 -1.99 -3.79 11.27
C GLN A 269 -2.09 -5.32 11.38
N GLY A 270 -1.70 -6.02 10.31
CA GLY A 270 -1.58 -7.47 10.31
C GLY A 270 -0.23 -7.92 10.77
#